data_13b057d86ff6463125d4f30fee75ece6
#
_entry.id   13b057d86ff6463125d4f30fee75ece6
#
_cell.length_a   1.000
_cell.length_b   1.000
_cell.length_c   1.000
_cell.angle_alpha   90.00
_cell.angle_beta   90.00
_cell.angle_gamma   90.00
#
_symmetry.space_group_name_H-M   'P 1'
#
loop_
_entity.id
_entity.type
_entity.pdbx_description
1 polymer ?
#
loop_
_entity_poly.entity_id
_entity_poly.type
_entity_poly.pdbx_seq_one_letter_code
_entity_poly.pdbx_strand_id
1 'polypeptide(L)'
;VSVVRCDGIVQIYKAQDVEVVALRDVDLTIDAGETVALLGPSGAGKSTLLWLLAGLLRPSAGRLWMDGVDLGRLDQRRLDRLRATHIGMMLQNPARNLIGYLSAAQNITFAQRAAGHGRLGARSGSRPGAGFGSRRRARARARDLLARVGLADAGGRPAGRMSGGEQQRLALAVALANAPKLLLADEPTSQLDEESGARVIELIKDVAAADGTTAVVVTHDTSVSEALSRTVTIRDGRVGAEGRRGEDFVVVGREGAVQVPPEFHHLLPPGSMARIEELEDGIVLRRAEP
;
A
#
# COMPACT_ATOMS: atom_id res chain seq x y z
N VAL A 1 -9.98 -3.81 14.41
CA VAL A 1 -9.18 -5.05 14.16
C VAL A 1 -8.13 -4.72 13.12
N SER A 2 -6.85 -4.88 13.46
CA SER A 2 -5.76 -4.52 12.54
C SER A 2 -5.65 -5.50 11.37
N VAL A 3 -5.54 -4.95 10.15
CA VAL A 3 -5.23 -5.70 8.93
C VAL A 3 -3.72 -5.85 8.77
N VAL A 4 -2.96 -4.82 9.14
CA VAL A 4 -1.50 -4.83 9.10
C VAL A 4 -0.95 -4.50 10.48
N ARG A 5 0.08 -5.24 10.91
CA ARG A 5 0.87 -4.91 12.09
C ARG A 5 2.34 -5.17 11.81
N CYS A 6 3.13 -4.12 11.87
CA CYS A 6 4.58 -4.16 11.87
C CYS A 6 5.09 -3.98 13.30
N ASP A 7 6.07 -4.77 13.73
CA ASP A 7 6.64 -4.75 15.05
C ASP A 7 8.17 -4.81 14.93
N GLY A 8 8.83 -3.66 15.12
CA GLY A 8 10.27 -3.50 15.03
C GLY A 8 10.87 -3.88 13.68
N ILE A 9 10.23 -3.51 12.58
CA ILE A 9 10.70 -3.89 11.24
C ILE A 9 12.01 -3.20 10.90
N VAL A 10 13.02 -4.02 10.59
CA VAL A 10 14.30 -3.58 10.04
C VAL A 10 14.50 -4.21 8.67
N GLN A 11 14.92 -3.41 7.68
CA GLN A 11 15.28 -3.90 6.36
C GLN A 11 16.65 -3.41 5.96
N ILE A 12 17.56 -4.35 5.67
CA ILE A 12 18.92 -4.10 5.24
C ILE A 12 19.10 -4.71 3.85
N TYR A 13 19.56 -3.89 2.92
CA TYR A 13 20.03 -4.36 1.61
C TYR A 13 21.56 -4.50 1.63
N LYS A 14 22.04 -5.65 1.19
CA LYS A 14 23.48 -5.94 1.05
C LYS A 14 23.81 -6.00 -0.44
N ALA A 15 24.69 -5.12 -0.89
CA ALA A 15 25.21 -5.12 -2.24
C ALA A 15 26.75 -5.05 -2.18
N GLN A 16 27.41 -6.16 -2.49
CA GLN A 16 28.86 -6.30 -2.36
C GLN A 16 29.34 -5.87 -0.97
N ASP A 17 30.12 -4.79 -0.87
CA ASP A 17 30.69 -4.27 0.39
C ASP A 17 29.87 -3.15 1.03
N VAL A 18 28.67 -2.84 0.50
CA VAL A 18 27.82 -1.76 0.99
C VAL A 18 26.55 -2.34 1.63
N GLU A 19 26.31 -1.98 2.88
CA GLU A 19 25.05 -2.25 3.57
C GLU A 19 24.21 -0.97 3.64
N VAL A 20 22.99 -1.02 3.12
CA VAL A 20 22.03 0.09 3.19
C VAL A 20 20.86 -0.31 4.08
N VAL A 21 20.72 0.39 5.20
CA VAL A 21 19.57 0.21 6.09
C VAL A 21 18.42 1.04 5.56
N ALA A 22 17.46 0.39 4.90
CA ALA A 22 16.31 1.05 4.29
C ALA A 22 15.17 1.30 5.28
N LEU A 23 15.01 0.43 6.29
CA LEU A 23 14.02 0.62 7.39
C LEU A 23 14.69 0.32 8.73
N ARG A 24 14.34 1.11 9.74
CA ARG A 24 14.94 1.12 11.08
C ARG A 24 13.87 1.10 12.14
N ASP A 25 13.62 -0.06 12.73
CA ASP A 25 12.69 -0.22 13.86
C ASP A 25 11.30 0.39 13.59
N VAL A 26 10.68 -0.03 12.47
CA VAL A 26 9.37 0.49 12.07
C VAL A 26 8.28 -0.27 12.82
N ASP A 27 7.53 0.47 13.64
CA ASP A 27 6.26 0.08 14.23
C ASP A 27 5.13 0.76 13.48
N LEU A 28 4.18 -0.02 12.98
CA LEU A 28 3.03 0.49 12.27
C LEU A 28 1.84 -0.48 12.41
N THR A 29 0.71 0.05 12.79
CA THR A 29 -0.56 -0.70 12.81
C THR A 29 -1.56 0.00 11.89
N ILE A 30 -2.23 -0.75 11.02
CA ILE A 30 -3.26 -0.24 10.11
C ILE A 30 -4.53 -1.07 10.36
N ASP A 31 -5.61 -0.39 10.67
CA ASP A 31 -6.89 -1.02 10.96
C ASP A 31 -7.71 -1.30 9.69
N ALA A 32 -8.67 -2.20 9.81
CA ALA A 32 -9.55 -2.58 8.71
C ALA A 32 -10.36 -1.38 8.21
N GLY A 33 -10.35 -1.16 6.90
CA GLY A 33 -11.09 -0.09 6.25
C GLY A 33 -10.40 1.28 6.29
N GLU A 34 -9.21 1.41 6.92
CA GLU A 34 -8.43 2.66 6.85
C GLU A 34 -7.90 2.91 5.44
N THR A 35 -7.83 4.20 5.09
CA THR A 35 -7.09 4.68 3.91
C THR A 35 -5.91 5.49 4.38
N VAL A 36 -4.70 4.97 4.18
CA VAL A 36 -3.46 5.52 4.72
C VAL A 36 -2.58 6.07 3.61
N ALA A 37 -2.19 7.34 3.71
CA ALA A 37 -1.13 7.92 2.91
C ALA A 37 0.23 7.64 3.56
N LEU A 38 1.18 7.11 2.78
CA LEU A 38 2.55 6.91 3.21
C LEU A 38 3.44 7.97 2.55
N LEU A 39 3.79 9.00 3.30
CA LEU A 39 4.58 10.13 2.85
C LEU A 39 6.06 10.00 3.19
N GLY A 40 6.88 10.80 2.52
CA GLY A 40 8.30 10.95 2.83
C GLY A 40 9.14 11.26 1.58
N PRO A 41 10.38 11.72 1.76
CA PRO A 41 11.27 12.03 0.64
C PRO A 41 11.64 10.77 -0.15
N SER A 42 12.22 10.97 -1.34
CA SER A 42 12.78 9.87 -2.12
C SER A 42 13.88 9.17 -1.32
N GLY A 43 13.91 7.83 -1.36
CA GLY A 43 14.86 7.04 -0.57
C GLY A 43 14.52 6.81 0.90
N ALA A 44 13.42 7.38 1.42
CA ALA A 44 13.03 7.24 2.83
C ALA A 44 12.63 5.82 3.27
N GLY A 45 12.47 4.86 2.34
CA GLY A 45 12.07 3.49 2.64
C GLY A 45 10.60 3.16 2.33
N LYS A 46 9.82 4.10 1.76
CA LYS A 46 8.39 3.91 1.46
C LYS A 46 8.10 2.68 0.60
N SER A 47 8.73 2.58 -0.57
CA SER A 47 8.55 1.42 -1.47
C SER A 47 9.05 0.13 -0.84
N THR A 48 10.11 0.18 -0.02
CA THR A 48 10.60 -0.97 0.76
C THR A 48 9.54 -1.46 1.74
N LEU A 49 8.92 -0.54 2.49
CA LEU A 49 7.82 -0.90 3.38
C LEU A 49 6.64 -1.47 2.59
N LEU A 50 6.26 -0.84 1.47
CA LEU A 50 5.19 -1.32 0.60
C LEU A 50 5.45 -2.77 0.12
N TRP A 51 6.68 -3.11 -0.28
CA TRP A 51 7.06 -4.46 -0.71
C TRP A 51 7.05 -5.49 0.42
N LEU A 52 7.41 -5.07 1.64
CA LEU A 52 7.25 -5.90 2.83
C LEU A 52 5.77 -6.19 3.11
N LEU A 53 4.91 -5.15 3.08
CA LEU A 53 3.46 -5.28 3.23
C LEU A 53 2.85 -6.17 2.14
N ALA A 54 3.38 -6.09 0.91
CA ALA A 54 2.99 -6.97 -0.18
C ALA A 54 3.48 -8.42 -0.02
N GLY A 55 4.30 -8.72 0.99
CA GLY A 55 4.94 -10.01 1.16
C GLY A 55 5.91 -10.37 0.03
N LEU A 56 6.39 -9.37 -0.72
CA LEU A 56 7.41 -9.53 -1.77
C LEU A 56 8.82 -9.60 -1.19
N LEU A 57 9.02 -8.98 -0.03
CA LEU A 57 10.24 -9.05 0.76
C LEU A 57 9.95 -9.68 2.12
N ARG A 58 10.97 -10.25 2.73
CA ARG A 58 10.97 -10.64 4.14
C ARG A 58 11.82 -9.63 4.91
N PRO A 59 11.37 -9.16 6.07
CA PRO A 59 12.16 -8.23 6.85
C PRO A 59 13.46 -8.89 7.33
N SER A 60 14.52 -8.10 7.43
CA SER A 60 15.81 -8.55 7.98
C SER A 60 15.71 -8.81 9.49
N ALA A 61 14.86 -8.04 10.21
CA ALA A 61 14.49 -8.26 11.60
C ALA A 61 13.09 -7.69 11.86
N GLY A 62 12.52 -8.03 13.02
CA GLY A 62 11.16 -7.67 13.38
C GLY A 62 10.12 -8.68 12.87
N ARG A 63 8.83 -8.32 13.02
CA ARG A 63 7.71 -9.20 12.63
C ARG A 63 6.64 -8.41 11.89
N LEU A 64 6.06 -9.05 10.88
CA LEU A 64 4.99 -8.49 10.06
C LEU A 64 3.79 -9.45 10.05
N TRP A 65 2.65 -8.94 10.49
CA TRP A 65 1.38 -9.68 10.42
C TRP A 65 0.44 -9.00 9.43
N MET A 66 -0.29 -9.86 8.72
CA MET A 66 -1.40 -9.46 7.88
C MET A 66 -2.62 -10.30 8.28
N ASP A 67 -3.71 -9.61 8.63
CA ASP A 67 -4.96 -10.25 9.05
C ASP A 67 -4.72 -11.33 10.14
N GLY A 68 -3.86 -11.02 11.12
CA GLY A 68 -3.47 -11.91 12.21
C GLY A 68 -2.47 -13.02 11.82
N VAL A 69 -2.05 -13.12 10.56
CA VAL A 69 -1.11 -14.12 10.07
C VAL A 69 0.31 -13.56 10.02
N ASP A 70 1.24 -14.18 10.73
CA ASP A 70 2.67 -13.83 10.69
C ASP A 70 3.27 -14.23 9.33
N LEU A 71 3.62 -13.23 8.49
CA LEU A 71 4.16 -13.48 7.14
C LEU A 71 5.53 -14.14 7.17
N GLY A 72 6.32 -13.90 8.22
CA GLY A 72 7.65 -14.50 8.39
C GLY A 72 7.61 -16.03 8.56
N ARG A 73 6.48 -16.56 9.07
CA ARG A 73 6.28 -18.00 9.30
C ARG A 73 5.67 -18.74 8.14
N LEU A 74 5.24 -18.04 7.09
CA LEU A 74 4.64 -18.69 5.93
C LEU A 74 5.70 -19.29 5.02
N ASP A 75 5.41 -20.51 4.52
CA ASP A 75 6.12 -21.05 3.37
C ASP A 75 5.74 -20.28 2.09
N GLN A 76 6.55 -20.43 1.03
CA GLN A 76 6.37 -19.69 -0.21
C GLN A 76 4.98 -19.92 -0.84
N ARG A 77 4.46 -21.13 -0.79
CA ARG A 77 3.13 -21.48 -1.38
C ARG A 77 1.98 -20.78 -0.64
N ARG A 78 2.07 -20.71 0.69
CA ARG A 78 1.06 -20.00 1.51
C ARG A 78 1.15 -18.49 1.31
N LEU A 79 2.37 -17.95 1.22
CA LEU A 79 2.61 -16.56 0.94
C LEU A 79 2.08 -16.16 -0.45
N ASP A 80 2.33 -16.98 -1.48
CA ASP A 80 1.80 -16.76 -2.84
C ASP A 80 0.26 -16.77 -2.86
N ARG A 81 -0.35 -17.68 -2.10
CA ARG A 81 -1.81 -17.71 -1.97
C ARG A 81 -2.35 -16.48 -1.26
N LEU A 82 -1.72 -16.05 -0.17
CA LEU A 82 -2.10 -14.86 0.57
C LEU A 82 -2.00 -13.63 -0.35
N ARG A 83 -0.90 -13.45 -1.07
CA ARG A 83 -0.75 -12.37 -2.05
C ARG A 83 -1.87 -12.38 -3.08
N ALA A 84 -2.14 -13.54 -3.68
CA ALA A 84 -3.15 -13.64 -4.74
C ALA A 84 -4.58 -13.38 -4.26
N THR A 85 -4.89 -13.55 -2.96
CA THR A 85 -6.25 -13.49 -2.43
C THR A 85 -6.52 -12.32 -1.50
N HIS A 86 -5.50 -11.80 -0.81
CA HIS A 86 -5.68 -10.75 0.21
C HIS A 86 -5.04 -9.43 -0.15
N ILE A 87 -4.13 -9.40 -1.16
CA ILE A 87 -3.38 -8.21 -1.52
C ILE A 87 -3.69 -7.82 -2.97
N GLY A 88 -4.11 -6.57 -3.16
CA GLY A 88 -4.11 -5.89 -4.45
C GLY A 88 -2.92 -4.95 -4.51
N MET A 89 -2.21 -4.90 -5.65
CA MET A 89 -1.07 -4.03 -5.79
C MET A 89 -1.14 -3.20 -7.07
N MET A 90 -0.98 -1.90 -6.94
CA MET A 90 -0.78 -0.95 -8.02
C MET A 90 0.66 -0.45 -7.99
N LEU A 91 1.38 -0.62 -9.08
CA LEU A 91 2.74 -0.13 -9.26
C LEU A 91 2.70 1.28 -9.88
N GLN A 92 3.73 2.06 -9.65
CA GLN A 92 3.87 3.43 -10.16
C GLN A 92 3.63 3.53 -11.68
N ASN A 93 4.16 2.58 -12.44
CA ASN A 93 3.90 2.49 -13.88
C ASN A 93 2.78 1.45 -14.13
N PRO A 94 1.57 1.88 -14.61
CA PRO A 94 0.44 0.97 -14.84
C PRO A 94 0.76 -0.13 -15.87
N ALA A 95 1.66 0.10 -16.81
CA ALA A 95 2.07 -0.92 -17.78
C ALA A 95 2.72 -2.16 -17.12
N ARG A 96 3.23 -2.03 -15.89
CA ARG A 96 3.77 -3.16 -15.11
C ARG A 96 2.66 -4.01 -14.45
N ASN A 97 1.47 -3.45 -14.30
CA ASN A 97 0.29 -4.19 -13.78
C ASN A 97 -0.50 -4.86 -14.90
N LEU A 98 -0.27 -4.47 -16.16
CA LEU A 98 -1.14 -4.82 -17.28
C LEU A 98 -0.40 -5.65 -18.33
N ILE A 99 -1.12 -6.59 -18.92
CA ILE A 99 -0.65 -7.31 -20.11
C ILE A 99 -1.21 -6.55 -21.33
N GLY A 100 -0.36 -5.77 -21.99
CA GLY A 100 -0.77 -4.77 -22.98
C GLY A 100 -1.56 -5.31 -24.16
N TYR A 101 -1.30 -6.55 -24.60
CA TYR A 101 -2.02 -7.19 -25.70
C TYR A 101 -3.36 -7.83 -25.29
N LEU A 102 -3.60 -8.02 -23.99
CA LEU A 102 -4.89 -8.49 -23.48
C LEU A 102 -5.88 -7.33 -23.39
N SER A 103 -7.16 -7.63 -23.59
CA SER A 103 -8.21 -6.64 -23.36
C SER A 103 -8.35 -6.30 -21.88
N ALA A 104 -9.03 -5.18 -21.55
CA ALA A 104 -9.29 -4.77 -20.19
C ALA A 104 -9.98 -5.89 -19.39
N ALA A 105 -11.03 -6.49 -19.91
CA ALA A 105 -11.72 -7.60 -19.23
C ALA A 105 -10.83 -8.84 -19.09
N GLN A 106 -9.93 -9.10 -20.04
CA GLN A 106 -9.00 -10.22 -19.97
C GLN A 106 -7.93 -10.01 -18.89
N ASN A 107 -7.41 -8.79 -18.72
CA ASN A 107 -6.47 -8.46 -17.63
C ASN A 107 -7.08 -8.78 -16.28
N ILE A 108 -8.30 -8.32 -16.00
CA ILE A 108 -9.01 -8.60 -14.74
C ILE A 108 -9.24 -10.10 -14.56
N THR A 109 -9.76 -10.79 -15.58
CA THR A 109 -10.01 -12.23 -15.48
C THR A 109 -8.74 -13.05 -15.36
N PHE A 110 -7.60 -12.58 -15.86
CA PHE A 110 -6.30 -13.19 -15.67
C PHE A 110 -5.86 -13.14 -14.20
N ALA A 111 -5.97 -11.97 -13.54
CA ALA A 111 -5.67 -11.81 -12.12
C ALA A 111 -6.54 -12.73 -11.24
N GLN A 112 -7.83 -12.88 -11.56
CA GLN A 112 -8.74 -13.79 -10.85
C GLN A 112 -8.31 -15.26 -10.94
N ARG A 113 -7.71 -15.68 -12.06
CA ARG A 113 -7.20 -17.05 -12.23
C ARG A 113 -6.00 -17.33 -11.34
N ALA A 114 -5.13 -16.35 -11.10
CA ALA A 114 -3.97 -16.51 -10.22
C ALA A 114 -4.39 -16.93 -8.80
N ALA A 115 -5.48 -16.34 -8.26
CA ALA A 115 -6.05 -16.75 -6.98
C ALA A 115 -6.70 -18.14 -7.01
N GLY A 116 -7.25 -18.56 -8.16
CA GLY A 116 -7.88 -19.87 -8.34
C GLY A 116 -6.89 -21.04 -8.43
N HIS A 117 -5.68 -20.82 -8.90
CA HIS A 117 -4.65 -21.85 -9.00
C HIS A 117 -4.14 -22.36 -7.63
N GLY A 118 -4.33 -21.58 -6.55
CA GLY A 118 -4.11 -22.05 -5.19
C GLY A 118 -5.05 -23.18 -4.73
N ARG A 119 -6.10 -23.47 -5.50
CA ARG A 119 -7.03 -24.61 -5.28
C ARG A 119 -6.67 -25.88 -6.04
N LEU A 120 -5.67 -25.87 -6.91
CA LEU A 120 -5.25 -27.06 -7.70
C LEU A 120 -4.56 -28.17 -6.88
N GLY A 121 -4.43 -28.01 -5.55
CA GLY A 121 -4.00 -29.09 -4.65
C GLY A 121 -5.14 -29.89 -4.01
N ALA A 122 -6.40 -29.59 -4.29
CA ALA A 122 -7.55 -30.36 -3.81
C ALA A 122 -7.93 -31.41 -4.86
N ARG A 123 -7.42 -32.60 -4.66
CA ARG A 123 -7.87 -33.92 -5.20
C ARG A 123 -8.78 -33.88 -6.44
N SER A 124 -8.25 -34.42 -7.52
CA SER A 124 -8.93 -35.02 -8.66
C SER A 124 -10.28 -35.65 -8.26
N GLY A 125 -11.37 -34.92 -8.51
CA GLY A 125 -12.73 -35.35 -8.17
C GLY A 125 -13.80 -34.31 -8.51
N SER A 126 -13.46 -33.21 -9.15
CA SER A 126 -14.40 -32.15 -9.50
C SER A 126 -15.28 -32.56 -10.67
N ARG A 127 -16.60 -32.62 -10.41
CA ARG A 127 -17.66 -32.87 -11.40
C ARG A 127 -17.51 -31.97 -12.63
N PRO A 128 -17.74 -32.49 -13.88
CA PRO A 128 -17.75 -31.71 -15.12
C PRO A 128 -18.94 -30.73 -15.13
N GLY A 129 -18.80 -29.58 -14.58
CA GLY A 129 -19.85 -28.55 -14.45
C GLY A 129 -19.40 -27.35 -13.61
N ALA A 130 -18.44 -27.55 -12.72
CA ALA A 130 -17.93 -26.50 -11.83
C ALA A 130 -17.19 -25.35 -12.59
N GLY A 131 -16.70 -25.62 -13.82
CA GLY A 131 -15.96 -24.66 -14.64
C GLY A 131 -16.82 -23.55 -15.29
N PHE A 132 -18.08 -23.84 -15.64
CA PHE A 132 -18.94 -22.88 -16.33
C PHE A 132 -19.44 -21.77 -15.39
N GLY A 133 -19.86 -22.13 -14.19
CA GLY A 133 -20.31 -21.17 -13.19
C GLY A 133 -19.21 -20.23 -12.69
N SER A 134 -17.96 -20.71 -12.57
CA SER A 134 -16.82 -19.92 -12.16
C SER A 134 -16.41 -18.88 -13.23
N ARG A 135 -16.40 -19.28 -14.50
CA ARG A 135 -16.10 -18.36 -15.63
C ARG A 135 -17.15 -17.26 -15.79
N ARG A 136 -18.44 -17.60 -15.59
CA ARG A 136 -19.53 -16.62 -15.65
C ARG A 136 -19.41 -15.59 -14.53
N ARG A 137 -19.11 -16.02 -13.30
CA ARG A 137 -18.88 -15.12 -12.16
C ARG A 137 -17.65 -14.24 -12.38
N ALA A 138 -16.55 -14.81 -12.87
CA ALA A 138 -15.33 -14.05 -13.16
C ALA A 138 -15.59 -12.92 -14.19
N ARG A 139 -16.32 -13.23 -15.27
CA ARG A 139 -16.70 -12.22 -16.28
C ARG A 139 -17.68 -11.18 -15.74
N ALA A 140 -18.62 -11.58 -14.87
CA ALA A 140 -19.54 -10.64 -14.23
C ALA A 140 -18.79 -9.67 -13.32
N ARG A 141 -17.89 -10.18 -12.47
CA ARG A 141 -17.03 -9.35 -11.62
C ARG A 141 -16.12 -8.43 -12.43
N ALA A 142 -15.55 -8.90 -13.56
CA ALA A 142 -14.74 -8.05 -14.43
C ALA A 142 -15.54 -6.89 -15.03
N ARG A 143 -16.80 -7.12 -15.46
CA ARG A 143 -17.69 -6.05 -15.95
C ARG A 143 -18.05 -5.05 -14.85
N ASP A 144 -18.36 -5.54 -13.65
CA ASP A 144 -18.66 -4.71 -12.50
C ASP A 144 -17.45 -3.80 -12.16
N LEU A 145 -16.25 -4.37 -12.06
CA LEU A 145 -15.05 -3.58 -11.78
C LEU A 145 -14.75 -2.54 -12.88
N LEU A 146 -14.92 -2.90 -14.16
CA LEU A 146 -14.76 -1.94 -15.25
C LEU A 146 -15.78 -0.79 -15.15
N ALA A 147 -17.01 -1.08 -14.80
CA ALA A 147 -18.02 -0.03 -14.60
C ALA A 147 -17.65 0.89 -13.43
N ARG A 148 -17.20 0.32 -12.30
CA ARG A 148 -16.77 1.08 -11.10
C ARG A 148 -15.61 2.04 -11.39
N VAL A 149 -14.66 1.63 -12.24
CA VAL A 149 -13.52 2.49 -12.61
C VAL A 149 -13.78 3.37 -13.86
N GLY A 150 -15.03 3.46 -14.32
CA GLY A 150 -15.42 4.29 -15.47
C GLY A 150 -14.90 3.78 -16.81
N LEU A 151 -14.77 2.46 -16.97
CA LEU A 151 -14.29 1.78 -18.19
C LEU A 151 -15.30 0.74 -18.72
N ALA A 152 -16.62 0.93 -18.46
CA ALA A 152 -17.66 -0.01 -18.84
C ALA A 152 -17.61 -0.41 -20.32
N ASP A 153 -17.43 0.57 -21.21
CA ASP A 153 -17.43 0.39 -22.67
C ASP A 153 -16.06 -0.05 -23.22
N ALA A 154 -15.02 -0.05 -22.39
CA ALA A 154 -13.66 -0.37 -22.79
C ALA A 154 -13.27 -1.84 -22.58
N GLY A 155 -14.19 -2.70 -22.16
CA GLY A 155 -13.91 -4.09 -21.76
C GLY A 155 -13.23 -4.95 -22.83
N GLY A 156 -13.51 -4.69 -24.12
CA GLY A 156 -12.89 -5.37 -25.27
C GLY A 156 -11.58 -4.74 -25.76
N ARG A 157 -11.25 -3.52 -25.33
CA ARG A 157 -10.09 -2.77 -25.83
C ARG A 157 -8.79 -3.30 -25.22
N PRO A 158 -7.71 -3.52 -26.00
CA PRO A 158 -6.39 -3.89 -25.49
C PRO A 158 -5.84 -2.84 -24.53
N ALA A 159 -5.27 -3.27 -23.40
CA ALA A 159 -4.74 -2.35 -22.39
C ALA A 159 -3.65 -1.42 -22.94
N GLY A 160 -2.79 -1.90 -23.84
CA GLY A 160 -1.74 -1.09 -24.46
C GLY A 160 -2.24 -0.01 -25.43
N ARG A 161 -3.55 0.01 -25.75
CA ARG A 161 -4.19 1.06 -26.56
C ARG A 161 -5.03 2.05 -25.75
N MET A 162 -4.93 1.97 -24.43
CA MET A 162 -5.61 2.88 -23.51
C MET A 162 -4.72 4.08 -23.18
N SER A 163 -5.32 5.22 -22.85
CA SER A 163 -4.60 6.38 -22.32
C SER A 163 -3.95 6.04 -20.96
N GLY A 164 -2.97 6.84 -20.50
CA GLY A 164 -2.33 6.63 -19.20
C GLY A 164 -3.32 6.58 -18.03
N GLY A 165 -4.28 7.52 -17.99
CA GLY A 165 -5.32 7.52 -16.97
C GLY A 165 -6.27 6.32 -17.04
N GLU A 166 -6.60 5.85 -18.26
CA GLU A 166 -7.39 4.62 -18.43
C GLU A 166 -6.62 3.38 -17.99
N GLN A 167 -5.31 3.31 -18.29
CA GLN A 167 -4.44 2.23 -17.83
C GLN A 167 -4.33 2.23 -16.30
N GLN A 168 -4.25 3.40 -15.67
CA GLN A 168 -4.19 3.50 -14.21
C GLN A 168 -5.50 3.03 -13.57
N ARG A 169 -6.66 3.44 -14.09
CA ARG A 169 -7.96 2.95 -13.63
C ARG A 169 -8.13 1.44 -13.87
N LEU A 170 -7.62 0.93 -15.00
CA LEU A 170 -7.62 -0.51 -15.26
C LEU A 170 -6.69 -1.26 -14.29
N ALA A 171 -5.52 -0.71 -13.96
CA ALA A 171 -4.61 -1.28 -12.97
C ALA A 171 -5.28 -1.38 -11.59
N LEU A 172 -6.05 -0.37 -11.19
CA LEU A 172 -6.88 -0.43 -9.99
C LEU A 172 -7.91 -1.57 -10.07
N ALA A 173 -8.64 -1.69 -11.17
CA ALA A 173 -9.61 -2.77 -11.36
C ALA A 173 -8.95 -4.18 -11.30
N VAL A 174 -7.73 -4.31 -11.84
CA VAL A 174 -6.94 -5.54 -11.78
C VAL A 174 -6.50 -5.84 -10.34
N ALA A 175 -6.03 -4.84 -9.59
CA ALA A 175 -5.66 -4.98 -8.18
C ALA A 175 -6.84 -5.44 -7.32
N LEU A 176 -8.06 -4.99 -7.66
CA LEU A 176 -9.31 -5.33 -6.96
C LEU A 176 -9.97 -6.64 -7.44
N ALA A 177 -9.41 -7.30 -8.43
CA ALA A 177 -10.04 -8.46 -9.09
C ALA A 177 -10.45 -9.57 -8.11
N ASN A 178 -9.68 -9.79 -7.05
CA ASN A 178 -9.87 -10.85 -6.06
C ASN A 178 -10.48 -10.35 -4.74
N ALA A 179 -11.07 -9.14 -4.70
CA ALA A 179 -11.62 -8.52 -3.49
C ALA A 179 -10.59 -8.56 -2.33
N PRO A 180 -9.42 -7.90 -2.49
CA PRO A 180 -8.36 -7.95 -1.50
C PRO A 180 -8.78 -7.26 -0.20
N LYS A 181 -8.20 -7.69 0.93
CA LYS A 181 -8.33 -6.99 2.21
C LYS A 181 -7.43 -5.76 2.29
N LEU A 182 -6.30 -5.79 1.56
CA LEU A 182 -5.31 -4.73 1.53
C LEU A 182 -5.00 -4.35 0.08
N LEU A 183 -5.24 -3.09 -0.27
CA LEU A 183 -4.81 -2.46 -1.52
C LEU A 183 -3.54 -1.66 -1.23
N LEU A 184 -2.47 -1.94 -1.96
CA LEU A 184 -1.21 -1.22 -1.91
C LEU A 184 -1.03 -0.47 -3.23
N ALA A 185 -0.85 0.84 -3.18
CA ALA A 185 -0.66 1.68 -4.36
C ALA A 185 0.65 2.48 -4.24
N ASP A 186 1.56 2.25 -5.18
CA ASP A 186 2.85 2.94 -5.25
C ASP A 186 2.73 4.10 -6.25
N GLU A 187 2.69 5.34 -5.76
CA GLU A 187 2.60 6.58 -6.56
C GLU A 187 1.49 6.53 -7.64
N PRO A 188 0.22 6.22 -7.29
CA PRO A 188 -0.81 5.92 -8.28
C PRO A 188 -1.22 7.12 -9.15
N THR A 189 -0.79 8.33 -8.82
CA THR A 189 -1.13 9.58 -9.51
C THR A 189 0.05 10.22 -10.24
N SER A 190 1.29 9.74 -10.04
CA SER A 190 2.53 10.41 -10.47
C SER A 190 2.68 10.61 -11.99
N GLN A 191 1.91 9.91 -12.81
CA GLN A 191 1.94 10.00 -14.28
C GLN A 191 0.65 10.60 -14.87
N LEU A 192 -0.19 11.20 -14.03
CA LEU A 192 -1.49 11.74 -14.40
C LEU A 192 -1.51 13.26 -14.23
N ASP A 193 -2.39 13.92 -14.98
CA ASP A 193 -2.80 15.28 -14.68
C ASP A 193 -3.60 15.31 -13.37
N GLU A 194 -3.72 16.48 -12.77
CA GLU A 194 -4.34 16.68 -11.45
C GLU A 194 -5.78 16.13 -11.39
N GLU A 195 -6.60 16.39 -12.42
CA GLU A 195 -8.00 15.92 -12.47
C GLU A 195 -8.08 14.39 -12.53
N SER A 196 -7.26 13.78 -13.39
CA SER A 196 -7.17 12.31 -13.51
C SER A 196 -6.63 11.67 -12.24
N GLY A 197 -5.65 12.31 -11.60
CA GLY A 197 -5.08 11.88 -10.31
C GLY A 197 -6.12 11.90 -9.19
N ALA A 198 -6.81 13.02 -9.02
CA ALA A 198 -7.88 13.16 -8.03
C ALA A 198 -8.97 12.09 -8.21
N ARG A 199 -9.36 11.82 -9.47
CA ARG A 199 -10.34 10.78 -9.78
C ARG A 199 -9.88 9.38 -9.38
N VAL A 200 -8.58 9.04 -9.53
CA VAL A 200 -8.04 7.74 -9.09
C VAL A 200 -8.08 7.63 -7.56
N ILE A 201 -7.75 8.69 -6.83
CA ILE A 201 -7.82 8.71 -5.36
C ILE A 201 -9.25 8.54 -4.86
N GLU A 202 -10.22 9.26 -5.45
CA GLU A 202 -11.63 9.07 -5.10
C GLU A 202 -12.10 7.62 -5.36
N LEU A 203 -11.71 7.01 -6.48
CA LEU A 203 -12.02 5.61 -6.74
C LEU A 203 -11.41 4.66 -5.70
N ILE A 204 -10.20 4.92 -5.20
CA ILE A 204 -9.59 4.14 -4.12
C ILE A 204 -10.40 4.28 -2.83
N LYS A 205 -10.83 5.51 -2.47
CA LYS A 205 -11.68 5.77 -1.30
C LYS A 205 -13.04 5.08 -1.40
N ASP A 206 -13.69 5.21 -2.56
CA ASP A 206 -15.00 4.60 -2.81
C ASP A 206 -14.95 3.07 -2.67
N VAL A 207 -13.89 2.45 -3.20
CA VAL A 207 -13.68 1.01 -3.07
C VAL A 207 -13.40 0.62 -1.63
N ALA A 208 -12.56 1.37 -0.93
CA ALA A 208 -12.26 1.13 0.47
C ALA A 208 -13.54 1.18 1.32
N ALA A 209 -14.38 2.21 1.11
CA ALA A 209 -15.64 2.37 1.82
C ALA A 209 -16.68 1.28 1.48
N ALA A 210 -16.81 0.93 0.18
CA ALA A 210 -17.84 0.00 -0.28
C ALA A 210 -17.52 -1.47 0.03
N ASP A 211 -16.26 -1.87 -0.11
CA ASP A 211 -15.82 -3.26 0.01
C ASP A 211 -15.14 -3.55 1.37
N GLY A 212 -14.96 -2.54 2.23
CA GLY A 212 -14.19 -2.66 3.48
C GLY A 212 -12.71 -2.95 3.24
N THR A 213 -12.18 -2.60 2.06
CA THR A 213 -10.77 -2.78 1.70
C THR A 213 -9.93 -1.72 2.42
N THR A 214 -8.88 -2.14 3.09
CA THR A 214 -7.86 -1.22 3.63
C THR A 214 -6.95 -0.77 2.50
N ALA A 215 -6.62 0.52 2.40
CA ALA A 215 -5.75 1.03 1.35
C ALA A 215 -4.52 1.72 1.93
N VAL A 216 -3.34 1.42 1.36
CA VAL A 216 -2.08 2.13 1.64
C VAL A 216 -1.58 2.74 0.33
N VAL A 217 -1.49 4.05 0.29
CA VAL A 217 -1.07 4.81 -0.88
C VAL A 217 0.27 5.48 -0.58
N VAL A 218 1.32 5.06 -1.27
CA VAL A 218 2.60 5.76 -1.25
C VAL A 218 2.49 6.97 -2.18
N THR A 219 2.82 8.14 -1.69
CA THR A 219 2.84 9.36 -2.48
C THR A 219 3.83 10.37 -1.91
N HIS A 220 4.21 11.35 -2.71
CA HIS A 220 4.90 12.57 -2.28
C HIS A 220 3.99 13.80 -2.41
N ASP A 221 2.77 13.63 -2.90
CA ASP A 221 1.78 14.68 -3.10
C ASP A 221 0.95 14.85 -1.83
N THR A 222 1.02 16.05 -1.25
CA THR A 222 0.30 16.42 -0.03
C THR A 222 -1.21 16.45 -0.24
N SER A 223 -1.69 16.84 -1.44
CA SER A 223 -3.13 16.86 -1.76
C SER A 223 -3.75 15.46 -1.68
N VAL A 224 -3.00 14.44 -2.12
CA VAL A 224 -3.40 13.03 -1.99
C VAL A 224 -3.48 12.62 -0.51
N SER A 225 -2.51 13.07 0.31
CA SER A 225 -2.49 12.72 1.72
C SER A 225 -3.65 13.32 2.50
N GLU A 226 -4.02 14.56 2.19
CA GLU A 226 -5.17 15.25 2.80
C GLU A 226 -6.52 14.59 2.43
N ALA A 227 -6.59 13.96 1.27
CA ALA A 227 -7.78 13.26 0.82
C ALA A 227 -8.02 11.92 1.54
N LEU A 228 -7.01 11.35 2.23
CA LEU A 228 -7.08 10.06 2.90
C LEU A 228 -7.32 10.20 4.41
N SER A 229 -7.75 9.13 5.07
CA SER A 229 -8.16 9.18 6.48
C SER A 229 -7.01 9.32 7.47
N ARG A 230 -5.80 8.92 7.07
CA ARG A 230 -4.60 8.92 7.91
C ARG A 230 -3.36 9.12 7.07
N THR A 231 -2.43 9.89 7.58
CA THR A 231 -1.11 10.09 6.99
C THR A 231 -0.03 9.50 7.88
N VAL A 232 0.91 8.77 7.31
CA VAL A 232 2.10 8.25 7.99
C VAL A 232 3.33 8.75 7.26
N THR A 233 4.21 9.46 7.95
CA THR A 233 5.42 10.01 7.36
C THR A 233 6.62 9.14 7.69
N ILE A 234 7.34 8.69 6.65
CA ILE A 234 8.60 7.95 6.80
C ILE A 234 9.77 8.86 6.44
N ARG A 235 10.80 8.87 7.31
CA ARG A 235 12.07 9.57 7.11
C ARG A 235 13.22 8.72 7.61
N ASP A 236 14.29 8.66 6.84
CA ASP A 236 15.50 7.90 7.20
C ASP A 236 15.20 6.47 7.67
N GLY A 237 14.18 5.85 7.06
CA GLY A 237 13.73 4.51 7.37
C GLY A 237 12.91 4.37 8.67
N ARG A 238 12.48 5.46 9.30
CA ARG A 238 11.66 5.46 10.52
C ARG A 238 10.31 6.11 10.28
N VAL A 239 9.29 5.67 11.01
CA VAL A 239 8.01 6.40 11.10
C VAL A 239 8.24 7.59 12.03
N GLY A 240 8.12 8.82 11.51
CA GLY A 240 8.43 10.05 12.24
C GLY A 240 7.20 10.81 12.70
N ALA A 241 6.12 10.81 11.90
CA ALA A 241 4.88 11.52 12.23
C ALA A 241 3.67 10.78 11.68
N GLU A 242 2.53 10.97 12.33
CA GLU A 242 1.21 10.50 11.88
C GLU A 242 0.23 11.68 11.90
N GLY A 243 -0.51 11.85 10.79
CA GLY A 243 -1.65 12.76 10.71
C GLY A 243 -2.95 11.97 10.81
N ARG A 244 -3.87 12.40 11.66
CA ARG A 244 -5.20 11.81 11.80
C ARG A 244 -6.25 12.90 11.94
N ARG A 245 -7.24 12.93 11.05
CA ARG A 245 -8.40 13.85 11.13
C ARG A 245 -8.02 15.33 11.24
N GLY A 246 -6.91 15.75 10.59
CA GLY A 246 -6.44 17.14 10.62
C GLY A 246 -5.58 17.50 11.83
N GLU A 247 -5.21 16.54 12.66
CA GLU A 247 -4.23 16.71 13.74
C GLU A 247 -2.95 15.95 13.39
N ASP A 248 -1.80 16.59 13.61
CA ASP A 248 -0.49 16.01 13.38
C ASP A 248 0.12 15.52 14.70
N PHE A 249 0.55 14.27 14.69
CA PHE A 249 1.19 13.62 15.84
C PHE A 249 2.63 13.25 15.49
N VAL A 250 3.52 13.45 16.41
CA VAL A 250 4.90 12.96 16.31
C VAL A 250 4.97 11.58 16.93
N VAL A 251 5.61 10.64 16.25
CA VAL A 251 5.75 9.27 16.77
C VAL A 251 6.99 9.18 17.64
N VAL A 252 6.81 8.75 18.87
CA VAL A 252 7.91 8.41 19.78
C VAL A 252 8.35 6.98 19.49
N GLY A 253 9.59 6.81 18.99
CA GLY A 253 10.17 5.49 18.73
C GLY A 253 10.41 4.71 20.03
N ARG A 254 10.64 3.39 19.93
CA ARG A 254 10.88 2.49 21.10
C ARG A 254 12.04 2.95 21.98
N GLU A 255 13.06 3.57 21.37
CA GLU A 255 14.21 4.13 22.08
C GLU A 255 13.92 5.52 22.68
N GLY A 256 12.66 6.00 22.62
CA GLY A 256 12.28 7.34 23.06
C GLY A 256 12.70 8.46 22.10
N ALA A 257 13.17 8.12 20.89
CA ALA A 257 13.54 9.11 19.89
C ALA A 257 12.29 9.71 19.22
N VAL A 258 12.30 11.03 19.04
CA VAL A 258 11.27 11.80 18.34
C VAL A 258 11.91 12.53 17.17
N GLN A 259 11.31 12.45 15.97
CA GLN A 259 11.75 13.25 14.83
C GLN A 259 10.97 14.54 14.78
N VAL A 260 11.68 15.67 14.87
CA VAL A 260 11.05 16.99 14.71
C VAL A 260 10.63 17.17 13.25
N PRO A 261 9.34 17.46 12.99
CA PRO A 261 8.87 17.70 11.62
C PRO A 261 9.56 18.91 10.98
N PRO A 262 9.78 18.92 9.63
CA PRO A 262 10.54 19.99 8.96
C PRO A 262 9.95 21.37 9.10
N GLU A 263 8.63 21.48 9.20
CA GLU A 263 7.93 22.74 9.44
C GLU A 263 8.39 23.41 10.73
N PHE A 264 8.91 22.64 11.70
CA PHE A 264 9.46 23.15 12.95
C PHE A 264 10.99 23.27 12.96
N HIS A 265 11.69 22.92 11.86
CA HIS A 265 13.15 23.06 11.79
C HIS A 265 13.64 24.51 11.90
N HIS A 266 12.78 25.49 11.65
CA HIS A 266 13.10 26.90 11.87
C HIS A 266 13.17 27.24 13.38
N LEU A 267 12.45 26.50 14.23
CA LEU A 267 12.47 26.64 15.69
C LEU A 267 13.54 25.74 16.31
N LEU A 268 13.64 24.50 15.84
CA LEU A 268 14.56 23.46 16.28
C LEU A 268 15.34 22.88 15.09
N PRO A 269 16.41 23.56 14.64
CA PRO A 269 17.22 23.07 13.53
C PRO A 269 17.86 21.69 13.83
N PRO A 270 17.97 20.79 12.82
CA PRO A 270 18.72 19.56 12.97
C PRO A 270 20.14 19.81 13.48
N GLY A 271 20.58 19.02 14.48
CA GLY A 271 21.89 19.16 15.12
C GLY A 271 21.95 20.22 16.23
N SER A 272 20.87 20.99 16.46
CA SER A 272 20.83 21.90 17.61
C SER A 272 20.58 21.14 18.93
N MET A 273 21.06 21.70 20.04
CA MET A 273 20.69 21.21 21.37
C MET A 273 19.33 21.76 21.78
N ALA A 274 18.51 20.92 22.40
CA ALA A 274 17.24 21.33 22.96
C ALA A 274 17.20 21.07 24.46
N ARG A 275 16.60 22.00 25.21
CA ARG A 275 16.26 21.82 26.61
C ARG A 275 14.90 21.13 26.67
N ILE A 276 14.78 20.13 27.54
CA ILE A 276 13.53 19.43 27.82
C ILE A 276 12.95 20.03 29.09
N GLU A 277 11.72 20.50 29.03
CA GLU A 277 10.95 21.00 30.16
C GLU A 277 9.73 20.10 30.34
N GLU A 278 9.54 19.58 31.55
CA GLU A 278 8.36 18.80 31.94
C GLU A 278 7.19 19.75 32.25
N LEU A 279 6.00 19.45 31.72
CA LEU A 279 4.74 20.11 32.02
C LEU A 279 3.80 19.09 32.69
N GLU A 280 2.70 19.56 33.29
CA GLU A 280 1.71 18.67 33.91
C GLU A 280 1.18 17.59 32.97
N ASP A 281 1.03 17.90 31.66
CA ASP A 281 0.46 17.00 30.66
C ASP A 281 1.45 16.62 29.54
N GLY A 282 2.77 16.83 29.71
CA GLY A 282 3.72 16.48 28.67
C GLY A 282 5.11 17.08 28.82
N ILE A 283 5.83 17.12 27.71
CA ILE A 283 7.16 17.74 27.63
C ILE A 283 7.20 18.81 26.53
N VAL A 284 7.99 19.85 26.75
CA VAL A 284 8.31 20.87 25.75
C VAL A 284 9.78 20.82 25.41
N LEU A 285 10.10 20.90 24.11
CA LEU A 285 11.46 21.04 23.61
C LEU A 285 11.68 22.51 23.23
N ARG A 286 12.66 23.16 23.84
CA ARG A 286 13.09 24.52 23.50
C ARG A 286 14.53 24.50 23.02
N ARG A 287 14.82 25.23 21.95
CA ARG A 287 16.19 25.41 21.50
C ARG A 287 17.04 25.96 22.65
N ALA A 288 18.14 25.27 22.96
CA ALA A 288 19.12 25.79 23.88
C ALA A 288 19.84 26.97 23.18
N GLU A 289 19.94 28.10 23.85
CA GLU A 289 20.82 29.17 23.41
C GLU A 289 22.28 28.71 23.53
N PRO A 290 23.16 29.07 22.57
CA PRO A 290 24.55 28.64 22.55
C PRO A 290 25.33 29.14 23.75
#